data_eef15925c73bd70e8126a0ce0732eaa5
#
_entry.id   eef15925c73bd70e8126a0ce0732eaa5
#
_cell.length_a   1.000
_cell.length_b   1.000
_cell.length_c   1.000
_cell.angle_alpha   90.00
_cell.angle_beta   90.00
_cell.angle_gamma   90.00
#
_symmetry.space_group_name_H-M   'P 1'
#
loop_
_entity.id
_entity.type
_entity.pdbx_description
1 polymer ?
#
loop_
_entity_poly.entity_id
_entity_poly.type
_entity_poly.pdbx_seq_one_letter_code
_entity_poly.pdbx_strand_id
1 'polypeptide(L)'
;MSNMQFEQVAYAGDVQILKRRPFEGIAATLDFTDVATKNANGKKVVKAGTPIGAAGTADNTATVVGILLHDVVEDRPQGTLLKKAYINTAVAEAHARIEYAAAVKTALPMVVFE
;
A
#
# COMPACT_ATOMS: atom_id res chain seq x y z
N MET A 1 -17.46 -8.02 24.49
CA MET A 1 -16.91 -7.82 24.23
C MET A 1 -16.61 -7.66 23.89
N SER A 2 -16.73 -7.57 23.52
CA SER A 2 -16.13 -7.38 23.08
C SER A 2 -15.96 -7.37 22.47
N ASN A 3 -16.09 -7.41 22.00
CA ASN A 3 -15.56 -7.47 21.36
C ASN A 3 -15.34 -7.11 20.60
N MET A 4 -15.92 -6.85 20.26
CA MET A 4 -15.38 -6.38 19.46
C MET A 4 -14.15 -5.99 19.48
N GLN A 5 -13.61 -6.03 19.88
CA GLN A 5 -12.39 -5.80 19.94
C GLN A 5 -11.54 -6.77 19.73
N PHE A 6 -11.87 -7.51 19.83
CA PHE A 6 -10.97 -8.40 19.69
C PHE A 6 -10.52 -8.57 18.40
N GLU A 7 -11.09 -8.32 17.63
CA GLU A 7 -10.69 -8.62 16.39
C GLU A 7 -9.65 -7.84 15.83
N GLN A 8 -9.37 -6.76 16.40
CA GLN A 8 -8.31 -5.96 15.89
C GLN A 8 -7.02 -6.64 15.96
N VAL A 9 -6.86 -7.44 16.92
CA VAL A 9 -5.61 -8.14 17.10
C VAL A 9 -5.31 -9.04 15.94
N ALA A 10 -6.34 -9.57 15.33
CA ALA A 10 -6.18 -10.47 14.22
C ALA A 10 -5.54 -9.80 13.01
N TYR A 11 -5.49 -8.48 13.02
CA TYR A 11 -4.95 -7.76 11.90
C TYR A 11 -3.58 -7.19 12.16
N ALA A 12 -2.80 -7.85 12.98
CA ALA A 12 -1.43 -7.44 13.21
C ALA A 12 -0.71 -7.36 11.86
N GLY A 13 -0.10 -6.25 11.57
CA GLY A 13 0.56 -6.01 10.30
C GLY A 13 -0.34 -5.38 9.24
N ASP A 14 -1.65 -5.31 9.50
CA ASP A 14 -2.57 -4.69 8.56
C ASP A 14 -2.77 -3.24 8.97
N VAL A 15 -1.98 -2.36 8.39
CA VAL A 15 -1.95 -0.95 8.75
C VAL A 15 -2.90 -0.16 7.85
N GLN A 16 -3.73 0.68 8.45
CA GLN A 16 -4.65 1.52 7.70
C GLN A 16 -3.95 2.80 7.27
N ILE A 17 -3.70 2.94 5.98
CA ILE A 17 -3.02 4.12 5.43
C ILE A 17 -3.98 5.22 5.03
N LEU A 18 -5.27 4.95 5.00
CA LEU A 18 -6.26 5.97 4.63
C LEU A 18 -6.49 6.93 5.78
N LYS A 19 -6.44 8.21 5.50
CA LYS A 19 -6.77 9.24 6.49
C LYS A 19 -8.27 9.29 6.72
N ARG A 20 -9.02 9.15 5.63
CA ARG A 20 -10.48 9.16 5.65
C ARG A 20 -11.03 8.65 4.33
N ARG A 21 -12.32 8.45 4.26
CA ARG A 21 -13.01 8.04 3.04
C ARG A 21 -13.55 9.27 2.33
N PRO A 22 -13.97 9.16 1.07
CA PRO A 22 -14.02 7.95 0.25
C PRO A 22 -12.70 7.64 -0.45
N PHE A 23 -12.63 6.48 -1.10
CA PHE A 23 -11.48 6.14 -1.92
C PHE A 23 -11.93 5.31 -3.12
N GLU A 24 -11.09 5.29 -4.17
CA GLU A 24 -11.32 4.46 -5.34
C GLU A 24 -10.01 3.78 -5.70
N GLY A 25 -10.09 2.52 -6.06
CA GLY A 25 -8.92 1.76 -6.42
C GLY A 25 -9.18 0.82 -7.57
N ILE A 26 -8.10 0.23 -8.09
CA ILE A 26 -8.15 -0.78 -9.13
C ILE A 26 -7.46 -2.03 -8.66
N ALA A 27 -7.89 -3.18 -9.18
CA ALA A 27 -7.23 -4.44 -8.88
C ALA A 27 -5.94 -4.54 -9.68
N ALA A 28 -4.92 -5.13 -9.07
CA ALA A 28 -3.65 -5.32 -9.75
C ALA A 28 -2.96 -6.58 -9.23
N THR A 29 -2.16 -7.20 -10.08
CA THR A 29 -1.32 -8.33 -9.68
C THR A 29 0.10 -7.81 -9.52
N LEU A 30 0.71 -8.08 -8.37
CA LEU A 30 2.05 -7.60 -8.08
C LEU A 30 3.10 -8.62 -8.51
N ASP A 31 4.29 -8.11 -8.83
CA ASP A 31 5.43 -8.92 -9.22
C ASP A 31 6.42 -8.93 -8.07
N PHE A 32 6.68 -10.11 -7.52
CA PHE A 32 7.55 -10.25 -6.35
C PHE A 32 8.99 -10.63 -6.70
N THR A 33 9.36 -10.63 -7.98
CA THR A 33 10.69 -11.07 -8.43
C THR A 33 11.80 -10.32 -7.71
N ASP A 34 11.67 -9.00 -7.58
CA ASP A 34 12.71 -8.16 -6.99
C ASP A 34 12.41 -7.74 -5.56
N VAL A 35 11.38 -8.33 -4.94
CA VAL A 35 11.01 -7.96 -3.57
C VAL A 35 11.95 -8.64 -2.59
N ALA A 36 12.53 -7.87 -1.69
CA ALA A 36 13.44 -8.39 -0.67
C ALA A 36 12.80 -8.49 0.71
N THR A 37 11.78 -7.69 0.97
CA THR A 37 11.12 -7.66 2.28
C THR A 37 10.33 -8.94 2.50
N LYS A 38 10.49 -9.55 3.68
CA LYS A 38 9.78 -10.78 4.02
C LYS A 38 9.06 -10.61 5.35
N ASN A 39 7.95 -11.34 5.49
CA ASN A 39 7.23 -11.36 6.75
C ASN A 39 7.80 -12.41 7.69
N ALA A 40 7.17 -12.59 8.87
CA ALA A 40 7.64 -13.54 9.88
C ALA A 40 7.64 -14.97 9.39
N ASN A 41 6.86 -15.29 8.37
CA ASN A 41 6.78 -16.65 7.81
C ASN A 41 7.78 -16.87 6.66
N GLY A 42 8.63 -15.90 6.38
CA GLY A 42 9.61 -16.00 5.31
C GLY A 42 9.05 -15.75 3.91
N LYS A 43 7.80 -15.27 3.80
CA LYS A 43 7.17 -14.97 2.51
C LYS A 43 7.46 -13.52 2.13
N LYS A 44 7.70 -13.29 0.85
CA LYS A 44 7.89 -11.93 0.35
C LYS A 44 6.61 -11.13 0.52
N VAL A 45 6.74 -9.89 0.93
CA VAL A 45 5.59 -9.01 1.16
C VAL A 45 5.88 -7.62 0.63
N VAL A 46 4.85 -7.01 0.02
CA VAL A 46 4.88 -5.60 -0.37
C VAL A 46 3.95 -4.87 0.60
N LYS A 47 4.48 -3.86 1.29
CA LYS A 47 3.73 -3.19 2.35
C LYS A 47 2.73 -2.19 1.80
N ALA A 48 1.63 -2.03 2.53
CA ALA A 48 0.64 -0.98 2.22
C ALA A 48 1.34 0.38 2.21
N GLY A 49 0.93 1.23 1.28
CA GLY A 49 1.54 2.54 1.13
C GLY A 49 2.64 2.58 0.08
N THR A 50 3.06 1.43 -0.44
CA THR A 50 4.08 1.40 -1.49
C THR A 50 3.47 1.89 -2.81
N PRO A 51 4.12 2.85 -3.49
CA PRO A 51 3.68 3.24 -4.82
C PRO A 51 4.03 2.14 -5.81
N ILE A 52 3.08 1.78 -6.67
CA ILE A 52 3.22 0.65 -7.60
C ILE A 52 3.04 1.15 -9.03
N GLY A 53 3.93 0.70 -9.91
CA GLY A 53 3.86 1.04 -11.33
C GLY A 53 3.09 0.00 -12.15
N ALA A 54 3.05 0.22 -13.46
CA ALA A 54 2.29 -0.63 -14.37
C ALA A 54 2.77 -2.08 -14.41
N ALA A 55 4.04 -2.31 -14.10
CA ALA A 55 4.60 -3.66 -14.09
C ALA A 55 4.27 -4.43 -12.81
N GLY A 56 3.59 -3.82 -11.85
CA GLY A 56 3.26 -4.47 -10.59
C GLY A 56 4.40 -4.43 -9.57
N THR A 57 5.42 -3.61 -9.81
CA THR A 57 6.56 -3.45 -8.92
C THR A 57 6.56 -2.07 -8.29
N ALA A 58 7.29 -1.93 -7.18
CA ALA A 58 7.41 -0.63 -6.50
C ALA A 58 7.97 0.41 -7.48
N ASP A 59 7.33 1.57 -7.53
CA ASP A 59 7.69 2.63 -8.47
C ASP A 59 7.43 3.98 -7.82
N ASN A 60 8.47 4.53 -7.21
CA ASN A 60 8.39 5.84 -6.55
C ASN A 60 8.81 6.94 -7.51
N THR A 61 8.23 6.93 -8.72
CA THR A 61 8.55 7.88 -9.78
C THR A 61 7.27 8.34 -10.48
N ALA A 62 7.45 9.14 -11.53
CA ALA A 62 6.32 9.69 -12.29
C ALA A 62 5.52 8.62 -13.06
N THR A 63 6.04 7.39 -13.18
CA THR A 63 5.32 6.31 -13.86
C THR A 63 4.48 5.47 -12.91
N VAL A 64 4.34 5.90 -11.67
CA VAL A 64 3.49 5.23 -10.68
C VAL A 64 2.04 5.18 -11.15
N VAL A 65 1.36 4.04 -10.87
CA VAL A 65 -0.05 3.86 -11.23
C VAL A 65 -0.96 4.12 -10.03
N GLY A 66 -0.54 3.72 -8.84
CA GLY A 66 -1.35 3.93 -7.64
C GLY A 66 -0.59 3.53 -6.38
N ILE A 67 -1.25 3.69 -5.25
CA ILE A 67 -0.68 3.40 -3.93
C ILE A 67 -1.33 2.12 -3.41
N LEU A 68 -0.54 1.17 -2.95
CA LEU A 68 -1.05 -0.11 -2.46
C LEU A 68 -1.84 0.09 -1.18
N LEU A 69 -3.06 -0.44 -1.14
CA LEU A 69 -3.98 -0.23 -0.02
C LEU A 69 -3.67 -1.13 1.18
N HIS A 70 -3.32 -2.38 0.93
CA HIS A 70 -3.04 -3.37 1.99
C HIS A 70 -1.74 -4.08 1.71
N ASP A 71 -1.17 -4.70 2.75
CA ASP A 71 0.00 -5.56 2.56
C ASP A 71 -0.39 -6.73 1.65
N VAL A 72 0.48 -7.06 0.71
CA VAL A 72 0.26 -8.17 -0.23
C VAL A 72 1.42 -9.14 -0.10
N VAL A 73 1.09 -10.42 0.03
CA VAL A 73 2.07 -11.49 0.21
C VAL A 73 2.19 -12.28 -1.09
N GLU A 74 3.36 -12.84 -1.36
CA GLU A 74 3.61 -13.55 -2.63
C GLU A 74 2.66 -14.71 -2.89
N ASP A 75 2.07 -15.29 -1.84
CA ASP A 75 1.12 -16.39 -2.00
C ASP A 75 -0.20 -15.93 -2.62
N ARG A 76 -0.53 -14.65 -2.48
CA ARG A 76 -1.73 -14.06 -3.05
C ARG A 76 -1.37 -12.69 -3.60
N PRO A 77 -0.79 -12.63 -4.80
CA PRO A 77 -0.19 -11.39 -5.32
C PRO A 77 -1.19 -10.34 -5.80
N GLN A 78 -2.48 -10.55 -5.61
CA GLN A 78 -3.48 -9.58 -6.02
C GLN A 78 -3.64 -8.51 -4.94
N GLY A 79 -3.65 -7.26 -5.36
CA GLY A 79 -3.82 -6.13 -4.46
C GLY A 79 -4.69 -5.05 -5.07
N THR A 80 -4.97 -4.03 -4.28
CA THR A 80 -5.73 -2.87 -4.72
C THR A 80 -4.81 -1.66 -4.74
N LEU A 81 -4.77 -0.97 -5.88
CA LEU A 81 -4.01 0.27 -6.03
C LEU A 81 -4.96 1.44 -5.94
N LEU A 82 -4.69 2.35 -5.02
CA LEU A 82 -5.52 3.52 -4.82
C LEU A 82 -5.25 4.54 -5.90
N LYS A 83 -6.31 4.93 -6.61
CA LYS A 83 -6.26 5.97 -7.65
C LYS A 83 -6.86 7.27 -7.15
N LYS A 84 -7.72 7.22 -6.16
CA LYS A 84 -8.34 8.39 -5.55
C LYS A 84 -8.49 8.08 -4.06
N ALA A 85 -7.85 8.88 -3.23
CA ALA A 85 -7.85 8.59 -1.80
C ALA A 85 -7.31 9.77 -1.00
N TYR A 86 -7.52 9.71 0.30
CA TYR A 86 -6.91 10.62 1.25
C TYR A 86 -5.96 9.77 2.10
N ILE A 87 -4.67 9.92 1.88
CA ILE A 87 -3.64 9.10 2.50
C ILE A 87 -3.10 9.77 3.75
N ASN A 88 -2.97 9.00 4.83
CA ASN A 88 -2.23 9.44 5.99
C ASN A 88 -0.75 9.24 5.67
N THR A 89 -0.11 10.28 5.18
CA THR A 89 1.25 10.20 4.64
C THR A 89 2.25 9.68 5.67
N ALA A 90 2.18 10.17 6.90
CA ALA A 90 3.12 9.74 7.94
C ALA A 90 3.03 8.25 8.21
N VAL A 91 1.80 7.72 8.30
CA VAL A 91 1.59 6.29 8.55
C VAL A 91 2.03 5.46 7.36
N ALA A 92 1.64 5.88 6.15
CA ALA A 92 1.97 5.13 4.94
C ALA A 92 3.47 5.08 4.70
N GLU A 93 4.15 6.22 4.85
CA GLU A 93 5.60 6.25 4.65
C GLU A 93 6.34 5.43 5.69
N ALA A 94 5.89 5.48 6.94
CA ALA A 94 6.52 4.71 8.00
C ALA A 94 6.34 3.21 7.78
N HIS A 95 5.15 2.80 7.37
CA HIS A 95 4.85 1.38 7.17
C HIS A 95 5.57 0.82 5.95
N ALA A 96 5.56 1.55 4.84
CA ALA A 96 6.23 1.12 3.62
C ALA A 96 7.73 1.38 3.63
N ARG A 97 8.20 2.18 4.59
CA ARG A 97 9.61 2.56 4.73
C ARG A 97 10.12 3.27 3.48
N ILE A 98 9.32 4.19 2.98
CA ILE A 98 9.70 5.04 1.85
C ILE A 98 9.29 6.47 2.15
N GLU A 99 9.74 7.37 1.30
CA GLU A 99 9.31 8.76 1.31
C GLU A 99 8.78 9.05 -0.09
N TYR A 100 7.52 9.47 -0.20
CA TYR A 100 6.91 9.69 -1.51
C TYR A 100 7.66 10.80 -2.25
N ALA A 101 8.13 10.48 -3.45
CA ALA A 101 8.79 11.46 -4.30
C ALA A 101 7.77 12.49 -4.79
N ALA A 102 8.23 13.71 -5.04
CA ALA A 102 7.36 14.75 -5.58
C ALA A 102 6.72 14.32 -6.89
N ALA A 103 7.45 13.55 -7.71
CA ALA A 103 6.94 13.04 -8.97
C ALA A 103 5.74 12.12 -8.78
N VAL A 104 5.73 11.32 -7.70
CA VAL A 104 4.60 10.45 -7.38
C VAL A 104 3.37 11.29 -7.05
N LYS A 105 3.53 12.31 -6.23
CA LYS A 105 2.42 13.18 -5.85
C LYS A 105 1.84 13.90 -7.05
N THR A 106 2.68 14.30 -7.98
CA THR A 106 2.25 14.93 -9.21
C THR A 106 1.54 13.96 -10.13
N ALA A 107 2.02 12.71 -10.21
CA ALA A 107 1.46 11.69 -11.09
C ALA A 107 0.11 11.17 -10.60
N LEU A 108 -0.21 11.36 -9.32
CA LEU A 108 -1.46 10.90 -8.73
C LEU A 108 -2.28 12.08 -8.21
N PRO A 109 -2.85 12.89 -9.12
CA PRO A 109 -3.51 14.14 -8.71
C PRO A 109 -4.79 13.92 -7.89
N MET A 110 -5.40 12.74 -7.99
CA MET A 110 -6.61 12.42 -7.23
C MET A 110 -6.28 11.81 -5.86
N VAL A 111 -5.03 11.56 -5.57
CA VAL A 111 -4.60 11.09 -4.26
C VAL A 111 -4.09 12.27 -3.45
N VAL A 112 -4.70 12.50 -2.30
CA VAL A 112 -4.34 13.61 -1.42
C VAL A 112 -3.45 13.04 -0.30
N PHE A 113 -2.23 13.57 -0.20
CA PHE A 113 -1.25 13.11 0.78
C PHE A 113 -1.35 14.03 2.01
N GLU A 114 -2.10 13.63 2.99
CA GLU A 114 -2.33 14.39 4.21
C GLU A 114 -1.40 13.95 5.33
#